data_1269115678210278b71040afec028676
#
_entry.id   1269115678210278b71040afec028676
#
_cell.length_a   1.000
_cell.length_b   1.000
_cell.length_c   1.000
_cell.angle_alpha   90.00
_cell.angle_beta   90.00
_cell.angle_gamma   90.00
#
_symmetry.space_group_name_H-M   'P 1'
#
loop_
_entity.id
_entity.type
_entity.pdbx_description
1 polymer ?
#
loop_
_entity_poly.entity_id
_entity_poly.type
_entity_poly.pdbx_seq_one_letter_code
_entity_poly.pdbx_strand_id
1 'polypeptide(L)'
;PPTKTLIILIASNPYQLLPTVVSRCQGIRFYPLPSEAIKTIISHHLKSEAGESQPEEIELRSRRSMGQVSYALKEDLLEASEDREELIRLISIISFKRMDQVFLWTKAKAKQTEGILLILDELTRILRDTVLIKIDPETSAVINTDLTKQLKKLSLQKSTPALLKMFETVQVTK
;
A
#
# COMPACT_ATOMS: atom_id res chain seq x y z
N PRO A 1 0.90 1.94 -40.58
CA PRO A 1 0.86 3.24 -39.86
C PRO A 1 1.66 4.25 -40.68
N PRO A 2 1.29 5.54 -40.65
CA PRO A 2 2.05 6.58 -41.30
C PRO A 2 3.50 6.59 -40.83
N THR A 3 4.42 6.98 -41.71
CA THR A 3 5.89 6.86 -41.56
C THR A 3 6.54 7.56 -40.37
N LYS A 4 5.79 8.20 -39.49
CA LYS A 4 6.26 8.92 -38.29
C LYS A 4 5.35 8.69 -37.07
N THR A 5 4.86 7.46 -36.88
CA THR A 5 3.97 7.15 -35.76
C THR A 5 4.71 6.27 -34.75
N LEU A 6 4.73 6.70 -33.48
CA LEU A 6 5.15 5.92 -32.32
C LEU A 6 3.91 5.46 -31.56
N ILE A 7 3.81 4.16 -31.31
CA ILE A 7 2.73 3.57 -30.48
C ILE A 7 3.39 3.05 -29.19
N ILE A 8 2.89 3.51 -28.03
CA ILE A 8 3.33 3.06 -26.71
C ILE A 8 2.21 2.26 -26.10
N LEU A 9 2.49 0.99 -25.75
CA LEU A 9 1.57 0.11 -25.02
C LEU A 9 2.05 -0.02 -23.58
N ILE A 10 1.16 0.22 -22.63
CA ILE A 10 1.43 0.08 -21.20
C ILE A 10 0.61 -1.11 -20.70
N ALA A 11 1.28 -2.09 -20.09
CA ALA A 11 0.64 -3.27 -19.54
C ALA A 11 1.33 -3.69 -18.23
N SER A 12 0.54 -4.04 -17.22
CA SER A 12 1.05 -4.62 -15.97
C SER A 12 1.53 -6.07 -16.13
N ASN A 13 0.92 -6.79 -17.08
CA ASN A 13 1.27 -8.17 -17.40
C ASN A 13 1.40 -8.37 -18.92
N PRO A 14 2.61 -8.50 -19.47
CA PRO A 14 2.83 -8.68 -20.89
C PRO A 14 2.26 -10.01 -21.44
N TYR A 15 2.05 -11.02 -20.58
CA TYR A 15 1.48 -12.30 -20.99
C TYR A 15 -0.03 -12.25 -21.31
N GLN A 16 -0.69 -11.17 -20.93
CA GLN A 16 -2.10 -10.92 -21.30
C GLN A 16 -2.23 -10.28 -22.70
N LEU A 17 -1.13 -9.83 -23.29
CA LEU A 17 -1.12 -9.28 -24.64
C LEU A 17 -1.01 -10.38 -25.68
N LEU A 18 -1.61 -10.14 -26.85
CA LEU A 18 -1.49 -11.07 -27.97
C LEU A 18 -0.01 -11.24 -28.37
N PRO A 19 0.47 -12.47 -28.58
CA PRO A 19 1.86 -12.72 -29.00
C PRO A 19 2.26 -11.97 -30.27
N THR A 20 1.32 -11.77 -31.20
CA THR A 20 1.50 -10.99 -32.42
C THR A 20 1.76 -9.50 -32.17
N VAL A 21 1.28 -8.94 -31.05
CA VAL A 21 1.57 -7.57 -30.62
C VAL A 21 2.93 -7.51 -29.94
N VAL A 22 3.18 -8.41 -28.99
CA VAL A 22 4.44 -8.46 -28.24
C VAL A 22 5.64 -8.63 -29.17
N SER A 23 5.54 -9.49 -30.18
CA SER A 23 6.65 -9.75 -31.14
C SER A 23 7.03 -8.54 -32.00
N ARG A 24 6.18 -7.53 -32.09
CA ARG A 24 6.40 -6.28 -32.86
C ARG A 24 6.76 -5.08 -31.98
N CYS A 25 6.83 -5.27 -30.67
CA CYS A 25 7.13 -4.22 -29.70
C CYS A 25 8.52 -4.42 -29.10
N GLN A 26 9.21 -3.33 -28.84
CA GLN A 26 10.37 -3.34 -27.98
C GLN A 26 9.89 -3.28 -26.53
N GLY A 27 10.15 -4.32 -25.73
CA GLY A 27 9.76 -4.38 -24.35
C GLY A 27 10.72 -3.60 -23.45
N ILE A 28 10.18 -2.67 -22.66
CA ILE A 28 10.91 -1.95 -21.61
C ILE A 28 10.25 -2.33 -20.29
N ARG A 29 11.02 -2.87 -19.34
CA ARG A 29 10.53 -3.22 -18.01
C ARG A 29 10.82 -2.11 -17.02
N PHE A 30 9.80 -1.71 -16.27
CA PHE A 30 9.92 -0.79 -15.16
C PHE A 30 9.89 -1.59 -13.85
N TYR A 31 10.86 -1.33 -13.00
CA TYR A 31 10.98 -1.94 -11.67
C TYR A 31 10.68 -0.90 -10.59
N PRO A 32 10.23 -1.32 -9.40
CA PRO A 32 10.15 -0.42 -8.25
C PRO A 32 11.50 0.25 -7.99
N LEU A 33 11.47 1.54 -7.68
CA LEU A 33 12.68 2.31 -7.39
C LEU A 33 13.20 2.01 -5.98
N PRO A 34 14.53 2.08 -5.76
CA PRO A 34 15.10 2.02 -4.42
C PRO A 34 14.63 3.21 -3.56
N SER A 35 14.55 3.00 -2.23
CA SER A 35 14.07 3.99 -1.27
C SER A 35 14.78 5.35 -1.41
N GLU A 36 16.10 5.38 -1.62
CA GLU A 36 16.87 6.61 -1.76
C GLU A 36 16.49 7.41 -3.01
N ALA A 37 16.21 6.73 -4.12
CA ALA A 37 15.74 7.40 -5.34
C ALA A 37 14.34 8.02 -5.11
N ILE A 38 13.45 7.29 -4.42
CA ILE A 38 12.12 7.80 -4.05
C ILE A 38 12.24 9.02 -3.14
N LYS A 39 13.09 9.00 -2.11
CA LYS A 39 13.33 10.14 -1.21
C LYS A 39 13.81 11.38 -1.99
N THR A 40 14.72 11.18 -2.94
CA THR A 40 15.20 12.26 -3.79
C THR A 40 14.07 12.89 -4.62
N ILE A 41 13.21 12.06 -5.22
CA ILE A 41 12.08 12.52 -6.03
C ILE A 41 11.07 13.27 -5.16
N ILE A 42 10.70 12.73 -3.99
CA ILE A 42 9.78 13.37 -3.04
C ILE A 42 10.34 14.72 -2.60
N SER A 43 11.61 14.76 -2.18
CA SER A 43 12.27 16.00 -1.72
C SER A 43 12.28 17.08 -2.79
N HIS A 44 12.47 16.71 -4.05
CA HIS A 44 12.46 17.65 -5.16
C HIS A 44 11.04 18.17 -5.45
N HIS A 45 10.06 17.29 -5.42
CA HIS A 45 8.65 17.64 -5.68
C HIS A 45 8.08 18.54 -4.60
N LEU A 46 8.26 18.21 -3.33
CA LEU A 46 7.75 18.98 -2.20
C LEU A 46 8.40 20.35 -2.06
N LYS A 47 9.70 20.49 -2.40
CA LYS A 47 10.36 21.81 -2.45
C LYS A 47 9.74 22.74 -3.48
N SER A 48 9.18 22.20 -4.56
CA SER A 48 8.54 23.00 -5.61
C SER A 48 7.10 23.40 -5.27
N GLU A 49 6.39 22.70 -4.39
CA GLU A 49 4.97 22.90 -4.16
C GLU A 49 4.60 23.48 -2.78
N ALA A 50 5.29 23.08 -1.71
CA ALA A 50 4.79 23.32 -0.34
C ALA A 50 5.83 23.80 0.70
N GLY A 51 7.08 24.05 0.33
CA GLY A 51 8.12 24.44 1.29
C GLY A 51 8.86 23.26 1.94
N GLU A 52 9.46 23.47 3.10
CA GLU A 52 10.29 22.46 3.77
C GLU A 52 9.43 21.32 4.35
N SER A 53 9.55 20.13 3.77
CA SER A 53 8.95 18.91 4.33
C SER A 53 9.84 18.30 5.41
N GLN A 54 9.21 17.75 6.45
CA GLN A 54 9.96 17.10 7.53
C GLN A 54 10.63 15.82 7.03
N PRO A 55 11.89 15.54 7.42
CA PRO A 55 12.61 14.33 6.99
C PRO A 55 11.86 13.03 7.32
N GLU A 56 11.12 13.02 8.43
CA GLU A 56 10.30 11.88 8.87
C GLU A 56 9.15 11.57 7.90
N GLU A 57 8.53 12.60 7.35
CA GLU A 57 7.47 12.45 6.34
C GLU A 57 8.03 11.86 5.03
N ILE A 58 9.18 12.34 4.59
CA ILE A 58 9.84 11.81 3.38
C ILE A 58 10.20 10.33 3.57
N GLU A 59 10.71 9.97 4.73
CA GLU A 59 11.02 8.58 5.07
C GLU A 59 9.77 7.70 5.05
N LEU A 60 8.68 8.14 5.70
CA LEU A 60 7.41 7.42 5.75
C LEU A 60 6.82 7.24 4.34
N ARG A 61 6.74 8.31 3.55
CA ARG A 61 6.25 8.26 2.16
C ARG A 61 7.08 7.32 1.30
N SER A 62 8.40 7.35 1.44
CA SER A 62 9.31 6.47 0.72
C SER A 62 9.06 4.99 1.05
N ARG A 63 8.95 4.65 2.31
CA ARG A 63 8.65 3.27 2.76
C ARG A 63 7.28 2.80 2.27
N ARG A 64 6.26 3.63 2.40
CA ARG A 64 4.88 3.31 1.99
C ARG A 64 4.71 3.16 0.49
N SER A 65 5.51 3.86 -0.30
CA SER A 65 5.46 3.80 -1.76
C SER A 65 5.88 2.45 -2.34
N MET A 66 6.65 1.66 -1.59
CA MET A 66 7.21 0.39 -2.04
C MET A 66 7.92 0.52 -3.40
N GLY A 67 8.57 1.67 -3.65
CA GLY A 67 9.27 1.96 -4.89
C GLY A 67 8.41 2.50 -6.05
N GLN A 68 7.12 2.80 -5.79
CA GLN A 68 6.20 3.36 -6.78
C GLN A 68 6.13 4.88 -6.64
N VAL A 69 6.66 5.62 -7.63
CA VAL A 69 6.70 7.08 -7.63
C VAL A 69 5.30 7.70 -7.51
N SER A 70 4.35 7.21 -8.30
CA SER A 70 2.98 7.73 -8.29
C SER A 70 2.31 7.62 -6.92
N TYR A 71 2.64 6.57 -6.16
CA TYR A 71 2.14 6.40 -4.80
C TYR A 71 2.84 7.33 -3.81
N ALA A 72 4.16 7.54 -3.97
CA ALA A 72 4.93 8.42 -3.11
C ALA A 72 4.53 9.90 -3.21
N LEU A 73 4.06 10.33 -4.40
CA LEU A 73 3.67 11.70 -4.68
C LEU A 73 2.18 12.01 -4.40
N LYS A 74 1.35 11.03 -4.08
CA LYS A 74 -0.06 11.29 -3.70
C LYS A 74 -0.10 11.98 -2.34
N GLU A 75 -0.75 13.15 -2.29
CA GLU A 75 -0.95 13.95 -1.06
C GLU A 75 -1.81 13.23 -0.01
N ASP A 76 -2.78 12.44 -0.45
CA ASP A 76 -3.77 11.73 0.39
C ASP A 76 -3.17 10.71 1.38
N LEU A 77 -1.84 10.50 1.37
CA LEU A 77 -1.19 9.59 2.32
C LEU A 77 -1.26 10.07 3.77
N LEU A 78 -1.42 11.37 4.01
CA LEU A 78 -1.55 11.95 5.35
C LEU A 78 -2.99 11.90 5.86
N GLU A 79 -3.98 12.17 5.01
CA GLU A 79 -5.41 12.01 5.37
C GLU A 79 -5.77 10.56 5.71
N ALA A 80 -5.06 9.60 5.12
CA ALA A 80 -5.21 8.19 5.44
C ALA A 80 -4.71 7.76 6.84
N SER A 81 -4.18 8.68 7.68
CA SER A 81 -3.69 8.27 9.01
C SER A 81 -4.82 7.84 9.93
N GLU A 82 -5.92 8.59 9.96
CA GLU A 82 -7.11 8.27 10.75
C GLU A 82 -7.78 6.98 10.24
N ASP A 83 -7.89 6.82 8.92
CA ASP A 83 -8.43 5.60 8.30
C ASP A 83 -7.57 4.36 8.65
N ARG A 84 -6.24 4.49 8.72
CA ARG A 84 -5.33 3.40 9.11
C ARG A 84 -5.48 2.99 10.57
N GLU A 85 -5.59 3.95 11.47
CA GLU A 85 -5.87 3.66 12.89
C GLU A 85 -7.23 2.99 13.05
N GLU A 86 -8.23 3.43 12.30
CA GLU A 86 -9.54 2.80 12.29
C GLU A 86 -9.47 1.36 11.77
N LEU A 87 -8.71 1.07 10.71
CA LEU A 87 -8.48 -0.28 10.21
C LEU A 87 -7.81 -1.17 11.26
N ILE A 88 -6.78 -0.69 11.95
CA ILE A 88 -6.13 -1.43 13.06
C ILE A 88 -7.15 -1.72 14.15
N ARG A 89 -7.98 -0.74 14.51
CA ARG A 89 -9.04 -0.91 15.50
C ARG A 89 -10.04 -1.98 15.05
N LEU A 90 -10.50 -1.94 13.80
CA LEU A 90 -11.42 -2.94 13.25
C LEU A 90 -10.81 -4.35 13.29
N ILE A 91 -9.55 -4.52 12.85
CA ILE A 91 -8.86 -5.81 12.93
C ILE A 91 -8.81 -6.31 14.39
N SER A 92 -8.55 -5.42 15.35
CA SER A 92 -8.47 -5.79 16.77
C SER A 92 -9.78 -6.31 17.32
N ILE A 93 -10.93 -5.75 16.90
CA ILE A 93 -12.26 -6.10 17.38
C ILE A 93 -12.96 -7.19 16.56
N ILE A 94 -12.40 -7.59 15.40
CA ILE A 94 -12.99 -8.67 14.59
C ILE A 94 -13.19 -9.92 15.46
N SER A 95 -14.45 -10.18 15.78
CA SER A 95 -14.96 -11.37 16.43
C SER A 95 -16.42 -11.54 16.05
N PHE A 96 -16.96 -12.76 16.18
CA PHE A 96 -18.37 -13.02 15.88
C PHE A 96 -19.35 -12.10 16.64
N LYS A 97 -18.96 -11.60 17.81
CA LYS A 97 -19.80 -10.75 18.65
C LYS A 97 -19.89 -9.28 18.20
N ARG A 98 -19.04 -8.84 17.25
CA ARG A 98 -18.97 -7.43 16.79
C ARG A 98 -18.95 -7.28 15.28
N MET A 99 -19.55 -8.23 14.57
CA MET A 99 -19.68 -8.19 13.11
C MET A 99 -20.53 -7.01 12.63
N ASP A 100 -21.47 -6.55 13.46
CA ASP A 100 -22.30 -5.37 13.21
C ASP A 100 -21.46 -4.12 12.91
N GLN A 101 -20.39 -3.87 13.67
CA GLN A 101 -19.50 -2.72 13.48
C GLN A 101 -18.73 -2.83 12.16
N VAL A 102 -18.28 -4.04 11.81
CA VAL A 102 -17.59 -4.28 10.53
C VAL A 102 -18.54 -4.04 9.36
N PHE A 103 -19.78 -4.52 9.44
CA PHE A 103 -20.81 -4.30 8.40
C PHE A 103 -21.16 -2.82 8.24
N LEU A 104 -21.32 -2.07 9.33
CA LEU A 104 -21.60 -0.64 9.27
C LEU A 104 -20.45 0.12 8.60
N TRP A 105 -19.22 -0.21 8.95
CA TRP A 105 -18.05 0.40 8.37
C TRP A 105 -17.91 0.09 6.88
N THR A 106 -18.03 -1.18 6.49
CA THR A 106 -17.96 -1.61 5.08
C THR A 106 -19.06 -0.95 4.24
N LYS A 107 -20.29 -0.82 4.77
CA LYS A 107 -21.39 -0.13 4.09
C LYS A 107 -21.11 1.36 3.88
N ALA A 108 -20.44 2.01 4.83
CA ALA A 108 -20.07 3.41 4.70
C ALA A 108 -18.98 3.62 3.62
N LYS A 109 -17.98 2.75 3.59
CA LYS A 109 -16.86 2.82 2.62
C LYS A 109 -17.20 2.26 1.23
N ALA A 110 -18.15 1.32 1.11
CA ALA A 110 -18.55 0.67 -0.16
C ALA A 110 -19.17 1.63 -1.20
N LYS A 111 -19.51 2.85 -0.83
CA LYS A 111 -20.01 3.87 -1.78
C LYS A 111 -18.95 4.39 -2.74
N GLN A 112 -17.67 4.12 -2.50
CA GLN A 112 -16.53 4.53 -3.31
C GLN A 112 -15.77 3.30 -3.81
N THR A 113 -16.10 2.82 -5.01
CA THR A 113 -15.50 1.58 -5.57
C THR A 113 -13.98 1.66 -5.70
N GLU A 114 -13.42 2.81 -6.07
CA GLU A 114 -11.98 3.02 -6.13
C GLU A 114 -11.32 2.97 -4.75
N GLY A 115 -12.02 3.34 -3.70
CA GLY A 115 -11.54 3.29 -2.32
C GLY A 115 -11.35 1.86 -1.78
N ILE A 116 -12.08 0.87 -2.30
CA ILE A 116 -12.01 -0.51 -1.79
C ILE A 116 -10.62 -1.13 -2.06
N LEU A 117 -10.07 -0.95 -3.26
CA LEU A 117 -8.74 -1.47 -3.59
C LEU A 117 -7.66 -0.81 -2.71
N LEU A 118 -7.76 0.49 -2.46
CA LEU A 118 -6.84 1.20 -1.57
C LEU A 118 -6.94 0.68 -0.13
N ILE A 119 -8.15 0.40 0.36
CA ILE A 119 -8.38 -0.20 1.68
C ILE A 119 -7.76 -1.60 1.77
N LEU A 120 -7.92 -2.44 0.74
CA LEU A 120 -7.34 -3.78 0.70
C LEU A 120 -5.80 -3.72 0.65
N ASP A 121 -5.22 -2.74 -0.06
CA ASP A 121 -3.79 -2.49 -0.06
C ASP A 121 -3.29 -2.10 1.34
N GLU A 122 -4.00 -1.22 2.01
CA GLU A 122 -3.66 -0.78 3.36
C GLU A 122 -3.79 -1.91 4.39
N LEU A 123 -4.86 -2.70 4.32
CA LEU A 123 -5.01 -3.92 5.13
C LEU A 123 -3.85 -4.89 4.92
N THR A 124 -3.44 -5.09 3.67
CA THR A 124 -2.28 -5.94 3.35
C THR A 124 -1.01 -5.46 4.05
N ARG A 125 -0.72 -4.14 4.02
CA ARG A 125 0.46 -3.55 4.67
C ARG A 125 0.39 -3.67 6.19
N ILE A 126 -0.76 -3.35 6.79
CA ILE A 126 -0.99 -3.45 8.24
C ILE A 126 -0.80 -4.89 8.73
N LEU A 127 -1.41 -5.87 8.05
CA LEU A 127 -1.31 -7.27 8.42
C LEU A 127 0.13 -7.80 8.26
N ARG A 128 0.81 -7.45 7.15
CA ARG A 128 2.22 -7.76 6.93
C ARG A 128 3.10 -7.24 8.06
N ASP A 129 2.98 -5.95 8.37
CA ASP A 129 3.78 -5.32 9.41
C ASP A 129 3.49 -5.92 10.79
N THR A 130 2.22 -6.24 11.08
CA THR A 130 1.82 -6.93 12.32
C THR A 130 2.46 -8.31 12.45
N VAL A 131 2.52 -9.07 11.35
CA VAL A 131 3.17 -10.39 11.33
C VAL A 131 4.69 -10.24 11.54
N LEU A 132 5.33 -9.29 10.85
CA LEU A 132 6.77 -9.03 11.00
C LEU A 132 7.12 -8.67 12.46
N ILE A 133 6.39 -7.73 13.06
CA ILE A 133 6.59 -7.33 14.47
C ILE A 133 6.36 -8.53 15.41
N LYS A 134 5.43 -9.41 15.10
CA LYS A 134 5.17 -10.60 15.93
C LYS A 134 6.31 -11.61 15.88
N ILE A 135 7.00 -11.73 14.73
CA ILE A 135 8.15 -12.63 14.54
C ILE A 135 9.42 -11.98 15.14
N ASP A 136 9.65 -10.71 14.82
CA ASP A 136 10.78 -9.92 15.28
C ASP A 136 10.31 -8.54 15.73
N PRO A 137 10.13 -8.29 17.05
CA PRO A 137 9.64 -7.02 17.58
C PRO A 137 10.54 -5.81 17.32
N GLU A 138 11.81 -6.03 17.00
CA GLU A 138 12.79 -4.97 16.73
C GLU A 138 13.10 -4.83 15.22
N THR A 139 12.34 -5.48 14.37
CA THR A 139 12.53 -5.43 12.91
C THR A 139 12.45 -4.01 12.37
N SER A 140 13.39 -3.64 11.51
CA SER A 140 13.38 -2.38 10.76
C SER A 140 12.59 -2.44 9.45
N ALA A 141 12.06 -3.64 9.09
CA ALA A 141 11.37 -3.88 7.83
C ALA A 141 9.89 -3.41 7.82
N VAL A 142 9.44 -2.75 8.89
CA VAL A 142 8.08 -2.19 9.02
C VAL A 142 7.90 -1.02 8.04
N ILE A 143 6.78 -1.01 7.33
CA ILE A 143 6.40 0.07 6.40
C ILE A 143 5.74 1.22 7.19
N ASN A 144 4.77 0.90 8.07
CA ASN A 144 4.02 1.86 8.87
C ASN A 144 4.76 2.17 10.18
N THR A 145 5.87 2.89 10.10
CA THR A 145 6.72 3.21 11.26
C THR A 145 6.03 4.12 12.27
N ASP A 146 5.14 4.99 11.80
CA ASP A 146 4.29 5.88 12.58
C ASP A 146 3.27 5.13 13.47
N LEU A 147 2.83 3.94 13.04
CA LEU A 147 1.84 3.11 13.75
C LEU A 147 2.44 1.94 14.53
N THR A 148 3.75 1.91 14.73
CA THR A 148 4.46 0.79 15.37
C THR A 148 3.88 0.41 16.74
N LYS A 149 3.48 1.39 17.56
CA LYS A 149 2.88 1.12 18.87
C LYS A 149 1.55 0.36 18.76
N GLN A 150 0.68 0.77 17.84
CA GLN A 150 -0.62 0.15 17.59
C GLN A 150 -0.43 -1.26 17.00
N LEU A 151 0.53 -1.44 16.09
CA LEU A 151 0.86 -2.71 15.48
C LEU A 151 1.45 -3.70 16.49
N LYS A 152 2.34 -3.26 17.40
CA LYS A 152 2.82 -4.07 18.53
C LYS A 152 1.67 -4.55 19.41
N LYS A 153 0.71 -3.67 19.73
CA LYS A 153 -0.50 -4.05 20.50
C LYS A 153 -1.35 -5.09 19.76
N LEU A 154 -1.57 -4.89 18.46
CA LEU A 154 -2.36 -5.82 17.63
C LEU A 154 -1.66 -7.19 17.53
N SER A 155 -0.33 -7.23 17.39
CA SER A 155 0.45 -8.46 17.33
C SER A 155 0.32 -9.31 18.59
N LEU A 156 0.15 -8.69 19.77
CA LEU A 156 -0.10 -9.39 21.02
C LEU A 156 -1.53 -9.96 21.12
N GLN A 157 -2.51 -9.29 20.51
CA GLN A 157 -3.92 -9.68 20.59
C GLN A 157 -4.31 -10.82 19.66
N LYS A 158 -3.60 -11.00 18.55
CA LYS A 158 -3.93 -11.99 17.51
C LYS A 158 -2.85 -13.08 17.44
N SER A 159 -3.28 -14.31 17.21
CA SER A 159 -2.33 -15.42 16.96
C SER A 159 -1.73 -15.32 15.54
N THR A 160 -0.52 -15.86 15.34
CA THR A 160 0.12 -15.87 14.02
C THR A 160 -0.74 -16.56 12.95
N PRO A 161 -1.36 -17.74 13.21
CA PRO A 161 -2.25 -18.35 12.23
C PRO A 161 -3.46 -17.49 11.86
N ALA A 162 -4.03 -16.75 12.83
CA ALA A 162 -5.14 -15.84 12.56
C ALA A 162 -4.73 -14.67 11.66
N LEU A 163 -3.56 -14.07 11.92
CA LEU A 163 -3.02 -13.00 11.09
C LEU A 163 -2.71 -13.45 9.68
N LEU A 164 -2.10 -14.63 9.51
CA LEU A 164 -1.79 -15.20 8.20
C LEU A 164 -3.07 -15.50 7.42
N LYS A 165 -4.08 -16.08 8.06
CA LYS A 165 -5.37 -16.34 7.41
C LYS A 165 -6.06 -15.05 6.97
N MET A 166 -6.01 -13.98 7.78
CA MET A 166 -6.53 -12.67 7.39
C MET A 166 -5.77 -12.13 6.18
N PHE A 167 -4.44 -12.22 6.19
CA PHE A 167 -3.59 -11.78 5.09
C PHE A 167 -3.93 -12.53 3.78
N GLU A 168 -4.00 -13.86 3.82
CA GLU A 168 -4.38 -14.69 2.67
C GLU A 168 -5.78 -14.32 2.14
N THR A 169 -6.76 -14.12 3.04
CA THR A 169 -8.11 -13.72 2.65
C THR A 169 -8.11 -12.40 1.90
N VAL A 170 -7.37 -11.40 2.38
CA VAL A 170 -7.27 -10.10 1.72
C VAL A 170 -6.60 -10.24 0.34
N GLN A 171 -5.57 -11.09 0.20
CA GLN A 171 -4.89 -11.32 -1.07
C GLN A 171 -5.79 -12.00 -2.11
N VAL A 172 -6.64 -12.93 -1.71
CA VAL A 172 -7.58 -13.62 -2.63
C VAL A 172 -8.74 -12.71 -3.04
N THR A 173 -9.10 -11.73 -2.19
CA THR A 173 -10.22 -10.80 -2.47
C THR A 173 -9.79 -9.65 -3.40
N LYS A 174 -8.51 -9.38 -3.52
CA LYS A 174 -7.91 -8.31 -4.32
C LYS A 174 -7.73 -8.69 -5.79
#